data_92ede253989354701268dee696e3382f
#
_entry.id   92ede253989354701268dee696e3382f
#
_cell.length_a   1.000
_cell.length_b   1.000
_cell.length_c   1.000
_cell.angle_alpha   90.00
_cell.angle_beta   90.00
_cell.angle_gamma   90.00
#
_symmetry.space_group_name_H-M   'P 1'
#
loop_
_entity.id
_entity.type
_entity.pdbx_description
1 polymer ?
#
loop_
_entity_poly.entity_id
_entity_poly.type
_entity_poly.pdbx_seq_one_letter_code
_entity_poly.pdbx_strand_id
1 'polypeptide(L)'
;KIATLTVTSGLAIGSFALATPVSAHGYMDGPKSRALLCKEGANLNCGSVVYEPQSLEYLKGFPQSGPADGKIASANGQFGGFLDQQSSVRWAKTDITSGPLLMDWTYTAPHSTDGWSYYMTKPGWDQNAPLERSGFEKIATVTHDGSKAFTNPDHVIDIPANRNGYHVILAVWDIADTVNAFYNVIDVNVNGAGEDVVAPNAPTNLIAAEKVEGGVDLTWIDANSDRSDVTYAVARDGEQVGKTSGTSFTDWEVVPGDTYQYTVT
;
A
#
# COMPACT_ATOMS: atom_id res chain seq x y z
N LYS A 1 -41.62 12.62 -65.93
CA LYS A 1 -40.32 12.84 -65.23
C LYS A 1 -40.44 12.25 -63.84
N ILE A 2 -39.73 11.15 -63.60
CA ILE A 2 -39.70 10.46 -62.36
C ILE A 2 -38.38 10.89 -61.68
N ALA A 3 -38.45 11.42 -60.46
CA ALA A 3 -37.28 11.76 -59.67
C ALA A 3 -37.07 10.63 -58.60
N THR A 4 -35.91 9.98 -58.67
CA THR A 4 -35.50 8.94 -57.70
C THR A 4 -34.66 9.59 -56.60
N LEU A 5 -35.10 9.49 -55.33
CA LEU A 5 -34.37 9.98 -54.16
C LEU A 5 -33.64 8.80 -53.53
N THR A 6 -32.31 8.84 -53.55
CA THR A 6 -31.47 7.81 -52.87
C THR A 6 -31.12 8.31 -51.48
N VAL A 7 -31.63 7.62 -50.44
CA VAL A 7 -31.25 7.87 -49.03
C VAL A 7 -30.09 6.96 -48.69
N THR A 8 -28.90 7.52 -48.51
CA THR A 8 -27.72 6.79 -47.96
C THR A 8 -27.74 6.87 -46.43
N SER A 9 -28.06 5.76 -45.79
CA SER A 9 -27.93 5.60 -44.33
C SER A 9 -26.46 5.39 -43.97
N GLY A 10 -25.81 6.44 -43.48
CA GLY A 10 -24.47 6.32 -42.89
C GLY A 10 -24.53 5.65 -41.55
N LEU A 11 -24.00 4.43 -41.46
CA LEU A 11 -23.82 3.70 -40.20
C LEU A 11 -22.57 4.26 -39.50
N ALA A 12 -22.76 5.12 -38.51
CA ALA A 12 -21.66 5.57 -37.65
C ALA A 12 -21.30 4.42 -36.68
N ILE A 13 -20.21 3.71 -36.95
CA ILE A 13 -19.64 2.76 -36.04
C ILE A 13 -18.90 3.55 -34.94
N GLY A 14 -19.57 3.79 -33.84
CA GLY A 14 -18.93 4.32 -32.62
C GLY A 14 -17.94 3.30 -32.07
N SER A 15 -16.65 3.59 -32.20
CA SER A 15 -15.62 2.82 -31.50
C SER A 15 -15.76 3.07 -30.02
N PHE A 16 -16.38 2.14 -29.29
CA PHE A 16 -16.28 2.09 -27.84
C PHE A 16 -14.84 1.64 -27.50
N ALA A 17 -13.99 2.57 -27.12
CA ALA A 17 -12.76 2.25 -26.44
C ALA A 17 -13.16 1.59 -25.10
N LEU A 18 -13.00 0.27 -25.01
CA LEU A 18 -13.04 -0.42 -23.74
C LEU A 18 -11.79 0.07 -22.97
N ALA A 19 -11.98 0.99 -22.03
CA ALA A 19 -10.96 1.29 -21.05
C ALA A 19 -10.66 -0.03 -20.32
N THR A 20 -9.48 -0.58 -20.53
CA THR A 20 -8.99 -1.66 -19.67
C THR A 20 -8.98 -1.12 -18.25
N PRO A 21 -9.56 -1.80 -17.26
CA PRO A 21 -9.43 -1.38 -15.88
C PRO A 21 -7.94 -1.37 -15.55
N VAL A 22 -7.38 -0.19 -15.33
CA VAL A 22 -6.02 -0.05 -14.81
C VAL A 22 -6.16 -0.45 -13.33
N SER A 23 -5.64 -1.62 -13.00
CA SER A 23 -5.74 -2.18 -11.65
C SER A 23 -4.64 -1.58 -10.79
N ALA A 24 -5.01 -0.79 -9.78
CA ALA A 24 -4.12 -0.37 -8.72
C ALA A 24 -3.72 -1.60 -7.87
N HIS A 25 -2.52 -1.62 -7.32
CA HIS A 25 -2.10 -2.68 -6.40
C HIS A 25 -1.09 -2.15 -5.38
N GLY A 26 -1.29 -2.49 -4.11
CA GLY A 26 -0.38 -2.12 -3.04
C GLY A 26 -0.71 -2.80 -1.73
N TYR A 27 0.26 -2.87 -0.83
CA TYR A 27 0.12 -3.44 0.51
C TYR A 27 1.00 -2.71 1.52
N MET A 28 0.65 -2.87 2.80
CA MET A 28 1.48 -2.41 3.92
C MET A 28 2.65 -3.37 4.11
N ASP A 29 3.86 -2.82 4.04
CA ASP A 29 5.13 -3.53 4.22
C ASP A 29 5.76 -3.25 5.60
N GLY A 30 5.54 -2.08 6.15
CA GLY A 30 5.97 -1.69 7.48
C GLY A 30 4.92 -0.87 8.25
N PRO A 31 4.37 -1.38 9.38
CA PRO A 31 4.31 -2.77 9.83
C PRO A 31 3.55 -3.67 8.86
N LYS A 32 3.98 -4.93 8.72
CA LYS A 32 3.46 -5.84 7.70
C LYS A 32 1.99 -6.14 7.86
N SER A 33 1.25 -6.04 6.75
CA SER A 33 -0.16 -6.38 6.72
C SER A 33 -0.38 -7.89 6.94
N ARG A 34 -1.58 -8.24 7.43
CA ARG A 34 -2.03 -9.63 7.60
C ARG A 34 -1.84 -10.45 6.31
N ALA A 35 -2.15 -9.85 5.15
CA ALA A 35 -2.00 -10.49 3.85
C ALA A 35 -0.54 -10.71 3.45
N LEU A 36 0.33 -9.74 3.73
CA LEU A 36 1.78 -9.90 3.48
C LEU A 36 2.38 -10.99 4.36
N LEU A 37 2.03 -11.03 5.66
CA LEU A 37 2.45 -12.10 6.57
C LEU A 37 1.91 -13.48 6.15
N CYS A 38 0.77 -13.55 5.45
CA CYS A 38 0.30 -14.77 4.79
C CYS A 38 1.20 -15.19 3.62
N LYS A 39 1.60 -14.26 2.77
CA LYS A 39 2.53 -14.52 1.66
C LYS A 39 3.88 -15.00 2.14
N GLU A 40 4.38 -14.44 3.24
CA GLU A 40 5.66 -14.81 3.85
C GLU A 40 5.61 -16.09 4.68
N GLY A 41 4.42 -16.65 4.90
CA GLY A 41 4.23 -17.90 5.65
C GLY A 41 4.23 -17.74 7.18
N ALA A 42 4.27 -16.51 7.69
CA ALA A 42 4.11 -16.23 9.13
C ALA A 42 2.68 -16.47 9.59
N ASN A 43 1.69 -16.15 8.74
CA ASN A 43 0.30 -16.54 8.90
C ASN A 43 -0.01 -17.76 8.04
N LEU A 44 -0.69 -18.75 8.61
CA LEU A 44 -1.05 -20.01 7.92
C LEU A 44 -2.53 -20.05 7.53
N ASN A 45 -2.89 -20.93 6.60
CA ASN A 45 -4.28 -21.17 6.17
C ASN A 45 -4.99 -19.89 5.70
N CYS A 46 -4.33 -19.10 4.88
CA CYS A 46 -4.82 -17.81 4.39
C CYS A 46 -5.58 -17.91 3.05
N GLY A 47 -5.63 -19.08 2.42
CA GLY A 47 -6.21 -19.20 1.08
C GLY A 47 -5.33 -18.58 -0.01
N SER A 48 -5.94 -18.18 -1.12
CA SER A 48 -5.24 -17.71 -2.31
C SER A 48 -4.66 -16.28 -2.17
N VAL A 49 -4.96 -15.53 -1.12
CA VAL A 49 -4.38 -14.20 -0.88
C VAL A 49 -2.84 -14.23 -0.78
N VAL A 50 -2.26 -15.39 -0.46
CA VAL A 50 -0.79 -15.59 -0.43
C VAL A 50 -0.12 -15.28 -1.77
N TYR A 51 -0.83 -15.35 -2.88
CA TYR A 51 -0.31 -15.05 -4.22
C TYR A 51 -0.50 -13.57 -4.60
N GLU A 52 -1.49 -12.89 -4.00
CA GLU A 52 -1.89 -11.55 -4.38
C GLU A 52 -2.21 -10.65 -3.16
N PRO A 53 -1.31 -10.49 -2.18
CA PRO A 53 -1.56 -9.67 -0.98
C PRO A 53 -1.82 -8.19 -1.31
N GLN A 54 -1.40 -7.74 -2.50
CA GLN A 54 -1.57 -6.37 -3.01
C GLN A 54 -2.98 -6.08 -3.55
N SER A 55 -3.86 -7.08 -3.68
CA SER A 55 -5.11 -6.98 -4.45
C SER A 55 -6.37 -6.89 -3.58
N LEU A 56 -6.24 -6.47 -2.33
CA LEU A 56 -7.38 -6.30 -1.39
C LEU A 56 -8.09 -4.97 -1.63
N GLU A 57 -8.87 -4.91 -2.71
CA GLU A 57 -9.55 -3.71 -3.21
C GLU A 57 -11.06 -3.83 -3.05
N TYR A 58 -11.73 -2.75 -2.61
CA TYR A 58 -13.19 -2.63 -2.56
C TYR A 58 -13.62 -1.17 -2.59
N LEU A 59 -14.93 -0.89 -2.59
CA LEU A 59 -15.49 0.47 -2.58
C LEU A 59 -14.85 1.34 -1.49
N LYS A 60 -14.46 2.58 -1.82
CA LYS A 60 -13.92 3.56 -0.88
C LYS A 60 -14.99 4.19 0.02
N GLY A 61 -14.56 5.00 0.98
CA GLY A 61 -15.43 5.79 1.86
C GLY A 61 -15.65 5.20 3.25
N PHE A 62 -14.75 4.34 3.71
CA PHE A 62 -14.81 3.82 5.08
C PHE A 62 -14.73 4.97 6.12
N PRO A 63 -15.55 4.94 7.19
CA PRO A 63 -16.45 3.87 7.64
C PRO A 63 -17.88 3.95 7.11
N GLN A 64 -18.28 4.99 6.37
CA GLN A 64 -19.67 5.16 5.90
C GLN A 64 -20.02 4.20 4.76
N SER A 65 -19.00 3.79 3.99
CA SER A 65 -19.07 2.83 2.90
C SER A 65 -17.90 1.82 3.06
N GLY A 66 -17.51 1.13 2.00
CA GLY A 66 -16.43 0.16 2.05
C GLY A 66 -16.89 -1.24 2.42
N PRO A 67 -15.97 -2.14 2.84
CA PRO A 67 -16.29 -3.52 3.19
C PRO A 67 -17.32 -3.63 4.29
N ALA A 68 -18.18 -4.64 4.22
CA ALA A 68 -19.18 -4.91 5.26
C ALA A 68 -18.50 -5.31 6.58
N ASP A 69 -19.24 -5.12 7.70
CA ASP A 69 -18.82 -5.63 8.99
C ASP A 69 -18.60 -7.14 8.95
N GLY A 70 -17.55 -7.61 9.60
CA GLY A 70 -17.09 -9.01 9.53
C GLY A 70 -16.36 -9.37 8.24
N LYS A 71 -16.18 -8.42 7.29
CA LYS A 71 -15.50 -8.64 6.00
C LYS A 71 -14.44 -7.57 5.71
N ILE A 72 -14.00 -6.85 6.73
CA ILE A 72 -13.09 -5.71 6.57
C ILE A 72 -11.70 -6.17 6.12
N ALA A 73 -11.17 -7.23 6.74
CA ALA A 73 -9.81 -7.69 6.48
C ALA A 73 -9.63 -8.33 5.10
N SER A 74 -10.71 -8.86 4.53
CA SER A 74 -10.70 -9.46 3.20
C SER A 74 -11.18 -8.52 2.09
N ALA A 75 -11.33 -7.22 2.35
CA ALA A 75 -11.93 -6.29 1.41
C ALA A 75 -13.27 -6.82 0.83
N ASN A 76 -14.20 -7.14 1.72
CA ASN A 76 -15.54 -7.66 1.43
C ASN A 76 -15.60 -9.12 0.92
N GLY A 77 -14.77 -10.01 1.47
CA GLY A 77 -14.82 -11.47 1.22
C GLY A 77 -13.94 -11.92 0.05
N GLN A 78 -13.01 -11.09 -0.40
CA GLN A 78 -12.07 -11.48 -1.44
C GLN A 78 -11.21 -12.66 -0.99
N PHE A 79 -10.69 -13.41 -1.96
CA PHE A 79 -9.88 -14.61 -1.74
C PHE A 79 -10.54 -15.64 -0.78
N GLY A 80 -11.88 -15.67 -0.76
CA GLY A 80 -12.65 -16.59 0.09
C GLY A 80 -12.84 -16.14 1.54
N GLY A 81 -12.48 -14.88 1.88
CA GLY A 81 -12.73 -14.30 3.20
C GLY A 81 -11.86 -14.87 4.33
N PHE A 82 -10.80 -15.60 4.03
CA PHE A 82 -9.93 -16.23 5.05
C PHE A 82 -9.32 -15.21 6.01
N LEU A 83 -9.06 -13.98 5.54
CA LEU A 83 -8.50 -12.92 6.37
C LEU A 83 -9.48 -12.38 7.42
N ASP A 84 -10.78 -12.66 7.30
CA ASP A 84 -11.81 -12.20 8.25
C ASP A 84 -11.92 -13.08 9.51
N GLN A 85 -11.25 -14.23 9.54
CA GLN A 85 -11.22 -15.08 10.71
C GLN A 85 -10.49 -14.36 11.84
N GLN A 86 -11.24 -13.84 12.82
CA GLN A 86 -10.70 -13.07 13.92
C GLN A 86 -10.62 -13.86 15.22
N SER A 87 -9.46 -13.84 15.85
CA SER A 87 -9.26 -14.25 17.24
C SER A 87 -7.97 -13.69 17.81
N SER A 88 -7.86 -13.69 19.13
CA SER A 88 -6.70 -13.19 19.86
C SER A 88 -5.38 -13.92 19.55
N VAL A 89 -5.45 -15.13 18.97
CA VAL A 89 -4.28 -16.01 18.72
C VAL A 89 -4.09 -16.36 17.26
N ARG A 90 -5.01 -15.97 16.37
CA ARG A 90 -5.01 -16.41 14.96
C ARG A 90 -3.88 -15.79 14.14
N TRP A 91 -3.59 -14.52 14.36
CA TRP A 91 -2.70 -13.73 13.51
C TRP A 91 -1.38 -13.42 14.20
N ALA A 92 -0.30 -13.50 13.45
CA ALA A 92 1.00 -12.97 13.88
C ALA A 92 0.90 -11.45 14.07
N LYS A 93 1.53 -10.94 15.12
CA LYS A 93 1.47 -9.53 15.51
C LYS A 93 2.86 -8.92 15.41
N THR A 94 2.92 -7.67 14.96
CA THR A 94 4.13 -6.86 15.04
C THR A 94 4.12 -6.11 16.37
N ASP A 95 5.21 -6.22 17.14
CA ASP A 95 5.39 -5.41 18.33
C ASP A 95 5.65 -3.96 17.94
N ILE A 96 4.85 -3.06 18.50
CA ILE A 96 4.97 -1.62 18.33
C ILE A 96 4.87 -0.91 19.69
N THR A 97 5.13 0.38 19.69
CA THR A 97 4.95 1.22 20.87
C THR A 97 3.93 2.32 20.58
N SER A 98 3.31 2.90 21.62
CA SER A 98 2.50 4.11 21.46
C SER A 98 3.39 5.30 21.09
N GLY A 99 2.81 6.30 20.40
CA GLY A 99 3.55 7.44 19.84
C GLY A 99 3.80 7.27 18.34
N PRO A 100 4.83 7.93 17.77
CA PRO A 100 5.11 7.91 16.35
C PRO A 100 5.38 6.50 15.81
N LEU A 101 4.72 6.13 14.72
CA LEU A 101 4.91 4.88 13.99
C LEU A 101 5.00 5.16 12.50
N LEU A 102 6.06 4.63 11.87
CA LEU A 102 6.21 4.68 10.42
C LEU A 102 5.28 3.63 9.77
N MET A 103 4.50 4.09 8.81
CA MET A 103 3.63 3.26 7.96
C MET A 103 4.22 3.27 6.56
N ASP A 104 4.81 2.15 6.13
CA ASP A 104 5.46 1.99 4.82
C ASP A 104 4.56 1.19 3.87
N TRP A 105 4.26 1.78 2.70
CA TRP A 105 3.49 1.14 1.65
C TRP A 105 4.37 0.68 0.50
N THR A 106 4.14 -0.54 0.02
CA THR A 106 4.68 -1.03 -1.25
C THR A 106 3.59 -1.02 -2.32
N TYR A 107 3.84 -0.28 -3.41
CA TYR A 107 2.94 -0.19 -4.57
C TYR A 107 3.51 -1.03 -5.72
N THR A 108 2.83 -2.11 -6.07
CA THR A 108 3.19 -2.94 -7.22
C THR A 108 2.55 -2.44 -8.53
N ALA A 109 1.50 -1.63 -8.41
CA ALA A 109 0.91 -0.86 -9.51
C ALA A 109 0.39 0.47 -8.91
N PRO A 110 1.22 1.54 -8.92
CA PRO A 110 0.87 2.82 -8.32
C PRO A 110 -0.21 3.54 -9.15
N HIS A 111 -1.17 4.15 -8.45
CA HIS A 111 -2.31 4.88 -9.04
C HIS A 111 -2.41 6.30 -8.52
N SER A 112 -3.16 7.14 -9.24
CA SER A 112 -3.61 8.44 -8.74
C SER A 112 -4.31 8.27 -7.40
N THR A 113 -3.92 9.05 -6.40
CA THR A 113 -4.25 8.84 -5.00
C THR A 113 -4.95 10.05 -4.41
N ASP A 114 -6.10 9.83 -3.75
CA ASP A 114 -6.77 10.86 -2.94
C ASP A 114 -6.07 11.02 -1.57
N GLY A 115 -5.58 9.92 -1.02
CA GLY A 115 -4.89 9.90 0.26
C GLY A 115 -5.00 8.56 0.98
N TRP A 116 -4.59 8.57 2.24
CA TRP A 116 -4.62 7.40 3.11
C TRP A 116 -5.32 7.73 4.43
N SER A 117 -6.08 6.79 4.94
CA SER A 117 -6.72 6.86 6.24
C SER A 117 -6.31 5.68 7.09
N TYR A 118 -5.98 5.95 8.35
CA TYR A 118 -5.59 4.94 9.32
C TYR A 118 -6.60 4.89 10.46
N TYR A 119 -7.04 3.69 10.77
CA TYR A 119 -7.99 3.42 11.84
C TYR A 119 -7.38 2.38 12.78
N MET A 120 -7.71 2.44 14.05
CA MET A 120 -7.26 1.46 15.03
C MET A 120 -8.43 1.01 15.89
N THR A 121 -8.41 -0.24 16.31
CA THR A 121 -9.42 -0.76 17.24
C THR A 121 -9.42 0.04 18.54
N LYS A 122 -10.61 0.31 19.06
CA LYS A 122 -10.80 1.05 20.32
C LYS A 122 -10.27 0.26 21.53
N PRO A 123 -9.97 0.95 22.66
CA PRO A 123 -9.71 0.24 23.91
C PRO A 123 -10.86 -0.69 24.29
N GLY A 124 -10.52 -1.88 24.79
CA GLY A 124 -11.52 -2.85 25.24
C GLY A 124 -12.28 -3.56 24.11
N TRP A 125 -11.82 -3.49 22.86
CA TRP A 125 -12.42 -4.26 21.77
C TRP A 125 -12.35 -5.77 22.00
N ASP A 126 -13.34 -6.51 21.48
CA ASP A 126 -13.34 -7.96 21.57
C ASP A 126 -12.44 -8.57 20.49
N GLN A 127 -11.29 -9.11 20.92
CA GLN A 127 -10.28 -9.69 20.04
C GLN A 127 -10.74 -10.98 19.33
N ASN A 128 -11.85 -11.57 19.77
CA ASN A 128 -12.38 -12.80 19.20
C ASN A 128 -13.68 -12.59 18.39
N ALA A 129 -14.19 -11.36 18.35
CA ALA A 129 -15.33 -10.99 17.51
C ALA A 129 -14.85 -10.57 16.10
N PRO A 130 -15.69 -10.73 15.06
CA PRO A 130 -15.42 -10.18 13.74
C PRO A 130 -15.11 -8.68 13.80
N LEU A 131 -14.24 -8.20 12.90
CA LEU A 131 -13.92 -6.78 12.81
C LEU A 131 -15.15 -6.02 12.28
N GLU A 132 -15.61 -5.04 13.06
CA GLU A 132 -16.73 -4.17 12.72
C GLU A 132 -16.27 -2.71 12.68
N ARG A 133 -16.86 -1.89 11.79
CA ARG A 133 -16.52 -0.45 11.67
C ARG A 133 -16.74 0.32 12.96
N SER A 134 -17.73 -0.06 13.77
CA SER A 134 -18.01 0.52 15.10
C SER A 134 -16.88 0.30 16.10
N GLY A 135 -16.09 -0.76 15.92
CA GLY A 135 -14.93 -1.12 16.74
C GLY A 135 -13.68 -0.28 16.44
N PHE A 136 -13.67 0.46 15.33
CA PHE A 136 -12.54 1.30 14.95
C PHE A 136 -12.75 2.77 15.29
N GLU A 137 -11.66 3.47 15.52
CA GLU A 137 -11.60 4.94 15.47
C GLU A 137 -10.50 5.36 14.49
N LYS A 138 -10.70 6.49 13.83
CA LYS A 138 -9.69 7.07 12.94
C LYS A 138 -8.58 7.69 13.76
N ILE A 139 -7.32 7.29 13.50
CA ILE A 139 -6.14 7.81 14.21
C ILE A 139 -5.31 8.74 13.35
N ALA A 140 -5.36 8.61 12.00
CA ALA A 140 -4.66 9.51 11.11
C ALA A 140 -5.31 9.60 9.73
N THR A 141 -5.02 10.68 9.02
CA THR A 141 -5.32 10.87 7.59
C THR A 141 -4.14 11.58 6.95
N VAL A 142 -3.68 11.06 5.81
CA VAL A 142 -2.66 11.67 4.96
C VAL A 142 -3.34 12.03 3.64
N THR A 143 -3.42 13.32 3.35
CA THR A 143 -3.99 13.81 2.09
C THR A 143 -2.94 13.77 0.98
N HIS A 144 -3.37 13.56 -0.26
CA HIS A 144 -2.50 13.56 -1.42
C HIS A 144 -3.07 14.45 -2.52
N ASP A 145 -2.27 14.79 -3.52
CA ASP A 145 -2.59 15.79 -4.55
C ASP A 145 -3.16 15.17 -5.84
N GLY A 146 -3.50 13.89 -5.82
CA GLY A 146 -3.96 13.16 -7.00
C GLY A 146 -2.84 12.57 -7.86
N SER A 147 -1.58 12.81 -7.50
CA SER A 147 -0.44 12.14 -8.16
C SER A 147 -0.37 10.66 -7.79
N LYS A 148 0.57 9.92 -8.38
CA LYS A 148 0.72 8.49 -8.10
C LYS A 148 1.23 8.25 -6.67
N ALA A 149 0.72 7.22 -6.02
CA ALA A 149 0.96 6.88 -4.61
C ALA A 149 2.44 6.77 -4.22
N PHE A 150 3.32 6.30 -5.11
CA PHE A 150 4.74 6.09 -4.80
C PHE A 150 5.52 7.39 -4.51
N THR A 151 4.95 8.57 -4.80
CA THR A 151 5.56 9.85 -4.45
C THR A 151 5.48 10.16 -2.95
N ASN A 152 4.67 9.41 -2.20
CA ASN A 152 4.54 9.52 -0.74
C ASN A 152 4.26 8.15 -0.10
N PRO A 153 5.22 7.20 -0.14
CA PRO A 153 4.99 5.84 0.35
C PRO A 153 5.00 5.73 1.88
N ASP A 154 5.69 6.64 2.56
CA ASP A 154 6.00 6.57 3.97
C ASP A 154 5.24 7.63 4.76
N HIS A 155 4.48 7.20 5.75
CA HIS A 155 3.71 8.08 6.60
C HIS A 155 4.07 7.84 8.06
N VAL A 156 4.30 8.89 8.83
CA VAL A 156 4.40 8.80 10.29
C VAL A 156 3.03 9.13 10.88
N ILE A 157 2.48 8.21 11.66
CA ILE A 157 1.22 8.37 12.37
C ILE A 157 1.43 8.20 13.87
N ASP A 158 0.57 8.79 14.70
CA ASP A 158 0.65 8.63 16.15
C ASP A 158 -0.27 7.50 16.62
N ILE A 159 0.33 6.49 17.26
CA ILE A 159 -0.41 5.43 17.95
C ILE A 159 -0.86 5.97 19.32
N PRO A 160 -2.18 5.96 19.59
CA PRO A 160 -2.71 6.54 20.82
C PRO A 160 -2.14 5.89 22.08
N ALA A 161 -1.77 6.69 23.08
CA ALA A 161 -1.18 6.23 24.34
C ALA A 161 -2.11 5.34 25.19
N ASN A 162 -3.42 5.37 24.92
CA ASN A 162 -4.40 4.52 25.59
C ASN A 162 -4.61 3.16 24.91
N ARG A 163 -3.71 2.75 24.02
CA ARG A 163 -3.66 1.40 23.45
C ARG A 163 -2.60 0.58 24.17
N ASN A 164 -2.95 -0.66 24.50
CA ASN A 164 -2.04 -1.61 25.14
C ASN A 164 -2.41 -3.04 24.77
N GLY A 165 -1.42 -3.87 24.49
CA GLY A 165 -1.61 -5.25 24.05
C GLY A 165 -2.09 -5.33 22.60
N TYR A 166 -2.84 -6.39 22.27
CA TYR A 166 -3.26 -6.66 20.89
C TYR A 166 -4.32 -5.67 20.40
N HIS A 167 -3.98 -5.02 19.29
CA HIS A 167 -4.86 -4.16 18.51
C HIS A 167 -4.74 -4.46 17.02
N VAL A 168 -5.71 -3.97 16.24
CA VAL A 168 -5.70 -4.03 14.78
C VAL A 168 -5.65 -2.60 14.23
N ILE A 169 -4.71 -2.36 13.32
CA ILE A 169 -4.69 -1.14 12.50
C ILE A 169 -5.28 -1.49 11.14
N LEU A 170 -6.22 -0.68 10.66
CA LEU A 170 -6.74 -0.72 9.30
C LEU A 170 -6.16 0.46 8.53
N ALA A 171 -5.33 0.17 7.53
CA ALA A 171 -4.79 1.14 6.59
C ALA A 171 -5.64 1.11 5.31
N VAL A 172 -6.18 2.25 4.91
CA VAL A 172 -7.02 2.42 3.73
C VAL A 172 -6.33 3.38 2.78
N TRP A 173 -6.09 2.94 1.54
CA TRP A 173 -5.55 3.75 0.46
C TRP A 173 -6.66 4.07 -0.55
N ASP A 174 -7.09 5.33 -0.59
CA ASP A 174 -8.17 5.82 -1.46
C ASP A 174 -7.62 6.21 -2.83
N ILE A 175 -8.14 5.58 -3.89
CA ILE A 175 -7.73 5.82 -5.28
C ILE A 175 -8.50 7.02 -5.85
N ALA A 176 -7.82 7.98 -6.47
CA ALA A 176 -8.44 9.21 -6.96
C ALA A 176 -9.31 9.00 -8.20
N ASP A 177 -8.87 8.16 -9.12
CA ASP A 177 -9.47 7.94 -10.44
C ASP A 177 -10.42 6.74 -10.52
N THR A 178 -10.71 6.08 -9.37
CA THR A 178 -11.69 4.99 -9.26
C THR A 178 -12.63 5.21 -8.08
N VAL A 179 -13.64 4.35 -7.97
CA VAL A 179 -14.57 4.31 -6.82
C VAL A 179 -14.04 3.46 -5.67
N ASN A 180 -12.84 2.91 -5.80
CA ASN A 180 -12.29 1.90 -4.91
C ASN A 180 -11.17 2.45 -4.00
N ALA A 181 -10.89 1.66 -2.96
CA ALA A 181 -9.75 1.81 -2.05
C ALA A 181 -9.15 0.43 -1.75
N PHE A 182 -7.90 0.42 -1.31
CA PHE A 182 -7.23 -0.77 -0.80
C PHE A 182 -7.31 -0.83 0.72
N TYR A 183 -7.58 -2.03 1.24
CA TYR A 183 -7.82 -2.28 2.66
C TYR A 183 -6.76 -3.23 3.19
N ASN A 184 -5.89 -2.74 4.06
CA ASN A 184 -4.84 -3.53 4.68
C ASN A 184 -5.03 -3.59 6.19
N VAL A 185 -5.21 -4.77 6.72
CA VAL A 185 -5.29 -5.03 8.17
C VAL A 185 -3.92 -5.44 8.68
N ILE A 186 -3.50 -4.83 9.78
CA ILE A 186 -2.21 -5.01 10.43
C ILE A 186 -2.48 -5.39 11.88
N ASP A 187 -1.97 -6.54 12.30
CA ASP A 187 -2.10 -7.02 13.67
C ASP A 187 -0.88 -6.55 14.48
N VAL A 188 -1.10 -5.81 15.54
CA VAL A 188 -0.05 -5.21 16.35
C VAL A 188 -0.21 -5.54 17.84
N ASN A 189 0.91 -5.64 18.53
CA ASN A 189 0.94 -5.70 20.00
C ASN A 189 1.60 -4.40 20.50
N VAL A 190 0.82 -3.57 21.18
CA VAL A 190 1.28 -2.25 21.65
C VAL A 190 1.91 -2.34 23.01
N ASN A 191 3.17 -1.99 23.14
CA ASN A 191 4.01 -2.11 24.35
C ASN A 191 4.42 -0.73 24.88
N GLY A 192 3.55 -0.04 25.62
CA GLY A 192 3.88 1.22 26.29
C GLY A 192 4.15 2.40 25.33
N ALA A 193 4.74 3.48 25.84
CA ALA A 193 5.13 4.64 25.02
C ALA A 193 6.41 4.35 24.22
N GLY A 194 6.37 4.61 22.92
CA GLY A 194 7.51 4.45 22.04
C GLY A 194 8.63 5.45 22.28
N GLU A 195 9.83 5.03 21.96
CA GLU A 195 10.88 6.00 21.66
C GLU A 195 10.50 6.77 20.39
N ASP A 196 10.94 8.01 20.27
CA ASP A 196 10.68 8.84 19.08
C ASP A 196 11.13 8.10 17.80
N VAL A 197 10.15 7.64 17.02
CA VAL A 197 10.44 7.06 15.70
C VAL A 197 10.58 8.22 14.72
N VAL A 198 11.77 8.78 14.68
CA VAL A 198 12.12 9.76 13.66
C VAL A 198 12.21 9.01 12.32
N ALA A 199 11.55 9.53 11.29
CA ALA A 199 11.74 8.99 9.94
C ALA A 199 13.24 8.99 9.59
N PRO A 200 13.76 7.94 8.92
CA PRO A 200 15.15 7.95 8.46
C PRO A 200 15.46 9.22 7.67
N ASN A 201 16.67 9.75 7.84
CA ASN A 201 17.11 10.81 6.96
C ASN A 201 17.16 10.30 5.51
N ALA A 202 16.99 11.18 4.55
CA ALA A 202 17.20 10.81 3.16
C ALA A 202 18.64 10.31 2.94
N PRO A 203 18.87 9.26 2.14
CA PRO A 203 20.20 8.81 1.79
C PRO A 203 20.97 9.94 1.09
N THR A 204 22.29 9.96 1.23
CA THR A 204 23.14 11.01 0.66
C THR A 204 24.15 10.45 -0.33
N ASN A 205 24.76 11.31 -1.15
CA ASN A 205 25.78 10.93 -2.11
C ASN A 205 25.36 9.82 -3.08
N LEU A 206 24.15 9.92 -3.65
CA LEU A 206 23.72 9.03 -4.72
C LEU A 206 24.65 9.19 -5.92
N ILE A 207 25.27 8.09 -6.32
CA ILE A 207 26.12 7.97 -7.49
C ILE A 207 25.51 6.96 -8.44
N ALA A 208 25.40 7.32 -9.71
CA ALA A 208 25.02 6.43 -10.79
C ALA A 208 26.22 6.15 -11.69
N ALA A 209 26.49 4.89 -12.01
CA ALA A 209 27.56 4.47 -12.89
C ALA A 209 27.04 3.48 -13.94
N GLU A 210 27.39 3.71 -15.20
CA GLU A 210 27.04 2.77 -16.29
C GLU A 210 27.84 1.46 -16.15
N LYS A 211 27.15 0.33 -16.30
CA LYS A 211 27.78 -1.01 -16.31
C LYS A 211 28.22 -1.40 -17.69
N VAL A 212 29.39 -2.03 -17.79
CA VAL A 212 29.93 -2.57 -19.06
C VAL A 212 29.00 -3.65 -19.66
N GLU A 213 28.26 -4.37 -18.83
CA GLU A 213 27.32 -5.43 -19.21
C GLU A 213 25.92 -4.91 -19.55
N GLY A 214 25.73 -3.59 -19.54
CA GLY A 214 24.44 -2.92 -19.60
C GLY A 214 23.85 -2.71 -18.20
N GLY A 215 22.94 -1.73 -18.03
CA GLY A 215 22.38 -1.36 -16.77
C GLY A 215 23.08 -0.16 -16.11
N VAL A 216 22.50 0.32 -15.00
CA VAL A 216 23.05 1.41 -14.19
C VAL A 216 23.18 0.93 -12.74
N ASP A 217 24.41 0.97 -12.23
CA ASP A 217 24.67 0.75 -10.81
C ASP A 217 24.48 2.04 -10.04
N LEU A 218 23.64 1.99 -9.02
CA LEU A 218 23.36 3.06 -8.08
C LEU A 218 23.99 2.70 -6.73
N THR A 219 24.70 3.65 -6.13
CA THR A 219 25.23 3.53 -4.77
C THR A 219 25.00 4.83 -4.02
N TRP A 220 24.79 4.74 -2.71
CA TRP A 220 24.56 5.89 -1.84
C TRP A 220 25.13 5.66 -0.45
N ILE A 221 25.21 6.72 0.35
CA ILE A 221 25.52 6.62 1.77
C ILE A 221 24.23 6.43 2.53
N ASP A 222 24.25 5.48 3.47
CA ASP A 222 23.16 5.16 4.37
C ASP A 222 22.57 6.44 5.03
N ALA A 223 21.28 6.39 5.27
CA ALA A 223 20.50 7.44 5.92
C ALA A 223 20.91 7.72 7.39
N ASN A 224 21.96 7.07 7.92
CA ASN A 224 22.41 7.17 9.32
C ASN A 224 21.24 7.03 10.32
N SER A 225 20.49 5.97 10.18
CA SER A 225 19.47 5.61 11.16
C SER A 225 20.05 4.59 12.14
N ASP A 226 19.70 4.71 13.40
CA ASP A 226 19.98 3.70 14.43
C ASP A 226 19.16 2.41 14.19
N ARG A 227 18.42 2.38 13.10
CA ARG A 227 17.45 1.33 12.73
C ARG A 227 18.10 0.32 11.78
N SER A 228 17.90 -0.95 12.11
CA SER A 228 18.34 -2.08 11.28
C SER A 228 17.35 -2.44 10.16
N ASP A 229 16.18 -1.76 10.10
CA ASP A 229 15.04 -2.07 9.23
C ASP A 229 14.78 -1.00 8.14
N VAL A 230 15.80 -0.21 7.78
CA VAL A 230 15.69 0.78 6.70
C VAL A 230 15.58 0.07 5.35
N THR A 231 14.64 0.56 4.55
CA THR A 231 14.44 0.13 3.16
C THR A 231 14.44 1.36 2.26
N TYR A 232 15.23 1.31 1.19
CA TYR A 232 15.34 2.38 0.21
C TYR A 232 14.45 2.10 -0.99
N ALA A 233 13.67 3.10 -1.40
CA ALA A 233 12.94 3.09 -2.65
C ALA A 233 13.78 3.77 -3.74
N VAL A 234 13.96 3.11 -4.87
CA VAL A 234 14.70 3.63 -6.02
C VAL A 234 13.72 3.98 -7.13
N ALA A 235 13.77 5.21 -7.62
CA ALA A 235 12.94 5.65 -8.75
C ALA A 235 13.81 6.16 -9.90
N ARG A 236 13.37 5.90 -11.13
CA ARG A 236 13.90 6.40 -12.40
C ARG A 236 12.85 7.27 -13.05
N ASP A 237 13.20 8.51 -13.38
CA ASP A 237 12.30 9.50 -14.00
C ASP A 237 10.97 9.67 -13.27
N GLY A 238 11.00 9.53 -11.92
CA GLY A 238 9.83 9.62 -11.06
C GLY A 238 8.99 8.34 -10.94
N GLU A 239 9.38 7.23 -11.59
CA GLU A 239 8.73 5.92 -11.42
C GLU A 239 9.60 4.98 -10.57
N GLN A 240 8.99 4.33 -9.57
CA GLN A 240 9.71 3.37 -8.73
C GLN A 240 10.12 2.15 -9.54
N VAL A 241 11.43 1.90 -9.60
CA VAL A 241 12.02 0.74 -10.30
C VAL A 241 12.47 -0.37 -9.34
N GLY A 242 12.55 -0.09 -8.03
CA GLY A 242 12.85 -1.12 -7.04
C GLY A 242 12.92 -0.62 -5.61
N LYS A 243 13.09 -1.60 -4.69
CA LYS A 243 13.40 -1.38 -3.28
C LYS A 243 14.57 -2.27 -2.85
N THR A 244 15.35 -1.80 -1.89
CA THR A 244 16.48 -2.54 -1.31
C THR A 244 16.73 -2.10 0.13
N SER A 245 17.14 -3.01 1.00
CA SER A 245 17.65 -2.68 2.34
C SER A 245 19.16 -2.37 2.36
N GLY A 246 19.84 -2.55 1.22
CA GLY A 246 21.25 -2.20 1.07
C GLY A 246 21.44 -0.79 0.52
N THR A 247 22.69 -0.34 0.48
CA THR A 247 23.08 0.98 -0.05
C THR A 247 23.47 0.93 -1.53
N SER A 248 22.96 -0.03 -2.26
CA SER A 248 23.16 -0.17 -3.70
C SER A 248 21.98 -0.83 -4.38
N PHE A 249 21.79 -0.50 -5.65
CA PHE A 249 20.77 -1.09 -6.52
C PHE A 249 21.28 -1.08 -7.97
N THR A 250 20.98 -2.12 -8.76
CA THR A 250 21.26 -2.13 -10.19
C THR A 250 19.97 -2.10 -10.98
N ASP A 251 19.80 -1.07 -11.79
CA ASP A 251 18.71 -0.98 -12.76
C ASP A 251 19.16 -1.61 -14.09
N TRP A 252 18.56 -2.76 -14.42
CA TRP A 252 18.82 -3.49 -15.66
C TRP A 252 17.85 -3.12 -16.79
N GLU A 253 16.81 -2.36 -16.50
CA GLU A 253 15.75 -2.01 -17.46
C GLU A 253 16.00 -0.65 -18.12
N VAL A 254 17.24 -0.37 -18.51
CA VAL A 254 17.64 0.87 -19.19
C VAL A 254 17.93 0.62 -20.66
N VAL A 255 17.70 1.63 -21.50
CA VAL A 255 18.04 1.59 -22.92
C VAL A 255 19.40 2.27 -23.12
N PRO A 256 20.39 1.59 -23.75
CA PRO A 256 21.69 2.20 -24.02
C PRO A 256 21.59 3.48 -24.85
N GLY A 257 22.24 4.54 -24.40
CA GLY A 257 22.24 5.84 -25.06
C GLY A 257 21.17 6.83 -24.56
N ASP A 258 20.21 6.37 -23.74
CA ASP A 258 19.24 7.24 -23.10
C ASP A 258 19.82 7.86 -21.81
N THR A 259 19.23 8.98 -21.39
CA THR A 259 19.60 9.67 -20.14
C THR A 259 18.45 9.54 -19.13
N TYR A 260 18.76 9.12 -17.91
CA TYR A 260 17.79 8.90 -16.85
C TYR A 260 18.10 9.73 -15.61
N GLN A 261 17.06 10.11 -14.87
CA GLN A 261 17.19 10.75 -13.57
C GLN A 261 16.80 9.76 -12.47
N TYR A 262 17.71 9.51 -11.53
CA TYR A 262 17.46 8.62 -10.40
C TYR A 262 17.27 9.39 -9.10
N THR A 263 16.34 8.89 -8.27
CA THR A 263 16.16 9.32 -6.88
C THR A 263 16.13 8.09 -5.97
N VAL A 264 16.65 8.25 -4.75
CA VAL A 264 16.59 7.24 -3.68
C VAL A 264 16.04 7.92 -2.43
N THR A 265 14.99 7.30 -1.86
CA THR A 265 14.29 7.80 -0.67
C THR A 265 14.15 6.70 0.38
#